data_a732088702eb7d0308eee616028b7773
#
_entry.id   a732088702eb7d0308eee616028b7773
#
_cell.length_a   1.000
_cell.length_b   1.000
_cell.length_c   1.000
_cell.angle_alpha   90.00
_cell.angle_beta   90.00
_cell.angle_gamma   90.00
#
_symmetry.space_group_name_H-M   'P 1'
#
loop_
_entity.id
_entity.type
_entity.pdbx_description
1 polymer ?
#
loop_
_entity_poly.entity_id
_entity_poly.type
_entity_poly.pdbx_seq_one_letter_code
_entity_poly.pdbx_strand_id
1 'polypeptide(L)'
;MIRKLTEAECRAAMKNGDFEAALVQGPSAAIILTQSWCPQWTSMKSYLPKAEEALKDARIYYVEYDIENWEKLENEAFMAFKENTFNNREIPYVRYYLNGVFSRDSNYISLEGFKSRLGL
;
A
#
# COMPACT_ATOMS: atom_id res chain seq x y z
N MET A 1 12.93 1.09 1.37
CA MET A 1 12.70 0.70 -0.04
C MET A 1 11.30 1.08 -0.45
N ILE A 2 11.17 1.77 -1.57
CA ILE A 2 9.89 2.20 -2.13
C ILE A 2 9.79 1.62 -3.53
N ARG A 3 8.71 0.89 -3.86
CA ARG A 3 8.46 0.45 -5.22
C ARG A 3 6.98 0.19 -5.49
N LYS A 4 6.62 0.14 -6.76
CA LYS A 4 5.28 -0.26 -7.18
C LYS A 4 5.07 -1.76 -6.99
N LEU A 5 3.83 -2.13 -6.67
CA LEU A 5 3.40 -3.52 -6.73
C LEU A 5 3.35 -3.98 -8.20
N THR A 6 3.67 -5.24 -8.42
CA THR A 6 3.52 -5.86 -9.74
C THR A 6 2.10 -6.38 -9.95
N GLU A 7 1.73 -6.62 -11.19
CA GLU A 7 0.44 -7.25 -11.51
C GLU A 7 0.30 -8.61 -10.81
N ALA A 8 1.36 -9.42 -10.83
CA ALA A 8 1.35 -10.72 -10.20
C ALA A 8 1.10 -10.64 -8.69
N GLU A 9 1.72 -9.65 -8.03
CA GLU A 9 1.52 -9.43 -6.60
C GLU A 9 0.10 -9.01 -6.29
N CYS A 10 -0.50 -8.18 -7.12
CA CYS A 10 -1.89 -7.76 -6.95
C CYS A 10 -2.86 -8.91 -7.19
N ARG A 11 -2.62 -9.74 -8.21
CA ARG A 11 -3.45 -10.92 -8.47
C ARG A 11 -3.38 -11.93 -7.34
N ALA A 12 -2.18 -12.15 -6.79
CA ALA A 12 -2.02 -13.06 -5.66
C ALA A 12 -2.78 -12.56 -4.43
N ALA A 13 -2.75 -11.24 -4.18
CA ALA A 13 -3.51 -10.66 -3.09
C ALA A 13 -5.02 -10.86 -3.25
N MET A 14 -5.52 -10.69 -4.47
CA MET A 14 -6.94 -10.93 -4.77
C MET A 14 -7.34 -12.38 -4.53
N LYS A 15 -6.48 -13.31 -4.93
CA LYS A 15 -6.72 -14.74 -4.77
C LYS A 15 -6.71 -15.15 -3.30
N ASN A 16 -5.81 -14.58 -2.52
CA ASN A 16 -5.58 -14.99 -1.13
C ASN A 16 -6.32 -14.12 -0.10
N GLY A 17 -6.87 -12.99 -0.51
CA GLY A 17 -7.57 -12.07 0.40
C GLY A 17 -6.64 -11.12 1.16
N ASP A 18 -5.34 -11.21 0.97
CA ASP A 18 -4.34 -10.28 1.50
C ASP A 18 -3.03 -10.46 0.74
N PHE A 19 -2.10 -9.54 0.95
CA PHE A 19 -0.81 -9.57 0.28
C PHE A 19 0.07 -10.68 0.82
N GLU A 20 0.93 -11.22 -0.05
CA GLU A 20 1.77 -12.36 0.30
C GLU A 20 2.76 -12.02 1.41
N ALA A 21 3.02 -13.02 2.26
CA ALA A 21 3.95 -12.87 3.38
C ALA A 21 5.34 -12.40 2.93
N ALA A 22 5.79 -12.83 1.75
CA ALA A 22 7.10 -12.43 1.23
C ALA A 22 7.23 -10.93 1.03
N LEU A 23 6.13 -10.22 0.72
CA LEU A 23 6.13 -8.78 0.55
C LEU A 23 6.32 -8.03 1.87
N VAL A 24 5.73 -8.54 2.92
CA VAL A 24 5.59 -7.82 4.18
C VAL A 24 6.55 -8.32 5.26
N GLN A 25 7.53 -9.14 4.89
CA GLN A 25 8.57 -9.58 5.80
C GLN A 25 9.43 -8.42 6.28
N GLY A 26 10.07 -8.62 7.44
CA GLY A 26 10.93 -7.61 8.04
C GLY A 26 10.21 -6.86 9.15
N PRO A 27 10.89 -5.83 9.73
CA PRO A 27 10.33 -5.14 10.90
C PRO A 27 9.07 -4.35 10.60
N SER A 28 8.96 -3.75 9.41
CA SER A 28 7.77 -2.98 9.05
C SER A 28 7.56 -2.92 7.54
N ALA A 29 6.29 -2.85 7.14
CA ALA A 29 5.92 -2.68 5.74
C ALA A 29 4.61 -1.89 5.63
N ALA A 30 4.50 -1.10 4.57
CA ALA A 30 3.28 -0.39 4.23
C ALA A 30 2.91 -0.69 2.78
N ILE A 31 1.64 -0.94 2.54
CA ILE A 31 1.12 -1.14 1.18
C ILE A 31 0.02 -0.12 0.93
N ILE A 32 0.22 0.72 -0.08
CA ILE A 32 -0.65 1.85 -0.40
C ILE A 32 -1.41 1.56 -1.68
N LEU A 33 -2.74 1.55 -1.58
CA LEU A 33 -3.64 1.33 -2.71
C LEU A 33 -4.34 2.64 -3.03
N THR A 34 -4.12 3.18 -4.23
CA THR A 34 -4.60 4.51 -4.54
C THR A 34 -4.82 4.70 -6.05
N GLN A 35 -5.21 5.92 -6.41
CA GLN A 35 -5.35 6.34 -7.81
C GLN A 35 -4.50 7.58 -8.04
N SER A 36 -3.96 7.70 -9.25
CA SER A 36 -2.95 8.71 -9.59
C SER A 36 -3.44 10.16 -9.47
N TRP A 37 -4.74 10.38 -9.66
CA TRP A 37 -5.34 11.73 -9.67
C TRP A 37 -5.58 12.31 -8.27
N CYS A 38 -5.47 11.50 -7.23
CA CYS A 38 -5.86 11.91 -5.87
C CYS A 38 -4.87 12.91 -5.27
N PRO A 39 -5.32 14.14 -4.90
CA PRO A 39 -4.42 15.13 -4.30
C PRO A 39 -3.82 14.68 -2.98
N GLN A 40 -4.56 13.95 -2.17
CA GLN A 40 -4.05 13.42 -0.90
C GLN A 40 -2.93 12.40 -1.13
N TRP A 41 -3.06 11.58 -2.17
CA TRP A 41 -1.98 10.65 -2.55
C TRP A 41 -0.75 11.41 -3.05
N THR A 42 -0.94 12.46 -3.85
CA THR A 42 0.18 13.29 -4.30
C THR A 42 0.95 13.85 -3.11
N SER A 43 0.25 14.31 -2.08
CA SER A 43 0.84 14.79 -0.85
C SER A 43 1.63 13.69 -0.13
N MET A 44 1.03 12.52 0.05
CA MET A 44 1.71 11.39 0.69
C MET A 44 2.92 10.94 -0.11
N LYS A 45 2.76 10.80 -1.42
CA LYS A 45 3.85 10.35 -2.29
C LYS A 45 5.08 11.25 -2.16
N SER A 46 4.86 12.55 -1.97
CA SER A 46 5.96 13.51 -1.83
C SER A 46 6.78 13.30 -0.56
N TYR A 47 6.21 12.75 0.50
CA TYR A 47 6.95 12.55 1.75
C TYR A 47 7.52 11.13 1.91
N LEU A 48 7.16 10.18 1.03
CA LEU A 48 7.66 8.80 1.16
C LEU A 48 9.17 8.69 1.24
N PRO A 49 9.98 9.47 0.47
CA PRO A 49 11.43 9.42 0.64
C PRO A 49 11.91 9.79 2.04
N LYS A 50 11.22 10.71 2.71
CA LYS A 50 11.55 11.07 4.08
C LYS A 50 11.24 9.93 5.06
N ALA A 51 10.14 9.23 4.84
CA ALA A 51 9.80 8.05 5.63
C ALA A 51 10.83 6.94 5.43
N GLU A 52 11.24 6.71 4.19
CA GLU A 52 12.25 5.72 3.86
C GLU A 52 13.59 6.04 4.54
N GLU A 53 13.97 7.30 4.54
CA GLU A 53 15.20 7.74 5.18
C GLU A 53 15.16 7.52 6.70
N ALA A 54 14.03 7.78 7.33
CA ALA A 54 13.84 7.61 8.77
C ALA A 54 13.73 6.14 9.17
N LEU A 55 13.21 5.29 8.27
CA LEU A 55 12.93 3.88 8.54
C LEU A 55 13.57 3.02 7.46
N LYS A 56 14.90 2.86 7.53
CA LYS A 56 15.68 2.23 6.45
C LYS A 56 15.31 0.78 6.18
N ASP A 57 14.81 0.07 7.17
CA ASP A 57 14.40 -1.32 7.02
C ASP A 57 12.92 -1.48 6.62
N ALA A 58 12.17 -0.38 6.50
CA ALA A 58 10.78 -0.43 6.10
C ALA A 58 10.65 -0.72 4.61
N ARG A 59 9.66 -1.53 4.27
CA ARG A 59 9.28 -1.82 2.88
C ARG A 59 8.02 -1.06 2.57
N ILE A 60 8.07 -0.18 1.56
CA ILE A 60 6.94 0.65 1.17
C ILE A 60 6.56 0.32 -0.26
N TYR A 61 5.34 -0.18 -0.44
CA TYR A 61 4.80 -0.52 -1.76
C TYR A 61 3.61 0.36 -2.06
N TYR A 62 3.39 0.63 -3.35
CA TYR A 62 2.19 1.35 -3.76
C TYR A 62 1.71 0.85 -5.11
N VAL A 63 0.44 1.09 -5.40
CA VAL A 63 -0.15 0.85 -6.71
C VAL A 63 -1.15 1.97 -7.02
N GLU A 64 -1.03 2.52 -8.22
CA GLU A 64 -1.96 3.53 -8.76
C GLU A 64 -2.86 2.80 -9.76
N TYR A 65 -3.87 2.10 -9.26
CA TYR A 65 -4.60 1.11 -10.03
C TYR A 65 -5.50 1.69 -11.13
N ASP A 66 -5.63 3.02 -11.21
CA ASP A 66 -6.35 3.67 -12.31
C ASP A 66 -5.51 3.76 -13.60
N ILE A 67 -4.18 3.73 -13.50
CA ILE A 67 -3.28 3.90 -14.65
C ILE A 67 -2.41 2.68 -14.95
N GLU A 68 -2.56 1.60 -14.19
CA GLU A 68 -1.75 0.40 -14.44
C GLU A 68 -2.16 -0.25 -15.77
N ASN A 69 -1.16 -0.61 -16.55
CA ASN A 69 -1.36 -1.27 -17.84
C ASN A 69 -1.21 -2.78 -17.67
N TRP A 70 -2.17 -3.38 -16.98
CA TRP A 70 -2.15 -4.81 -16.69
C TRP A 70 -2.72 -5.62 -17.87
N GLU A 71 -2.12 -6.78 -18.13
CA GLU A 71 -2.56 -7.68 -19.19
C GLU A 71 -3.72 -8.57 -18.77
N LYS A 72 -3.71 -9.04 -17.53
CA LYS A 72 -4.63 -10.05 -17.03
C LYS A 72 -5.54 -9.56 -15.92
N LEU A 73 -5.22 -8.46 -15.30
CA LEU A 73 -5.97 -7.92 -14.19
C LEU A 73 -6.64 -6.62 -14.61
N GLU A 74 -7.95 -6.54 -14.40
CA GLU A 74 -8.68 -5.31 -14.68
C GLU A 74 -8.58 -4.37 -13.48
N ASN A 75 -8.40 -3.08 -13.76
CA ASN A 75 -8.30 -2.05 -12.73
C ASN A 75 -9.56 -2.00 -11.86
N GLU A 76 -10.73 -2.17 -12.49
CA GLU A 76 -12.01 -2.19 -11.76
C GLU A 76 -12.13 -3.39 -10.84
N ALA A 77 -11.60 -4.54 -11.26
CA ALA A 77 -11.62 -5.74 -10.43
C ALA A 77 -10.75 -5.55 -9.19
N PHE A 78 -9.59 -4.91 -9.35
CA PHE A 78 -8.72 -4.61 -8.22
C PHE A 78 -9.36 -3.61 -7.27
N MET A 79 -10.02 -2.58 -7.80
CA MET A 79 -10.76 -1.62 -6.98
C MET A 79 -11.84 -2.31 -6.16
N ALA A 80 -12.60 -3.21 -6.78
CA ALA A 80 -13.65 -3.96 -6.10
C ALA A 80 -13.06 -4.85 -5.00
N PHE A 81 -11.94 -5.48 -5.24
CA PHE A 81 -11.23 -6.26 -4.24
C PHE A 81 -10.86 -5.40 -3.03
N LYS A 82 -10.22 -4.25 -3.26
CA LYS A 82 -9.84 -3.33 -2.20
C LYS A 82 -11.05 -2.88 -1.39
N GLU A 83 -12.13 -2.49 -2.06
CA GLU A 83 -13.32 -1.98 -1.39
C GLU A 83 -14.06 -3.05 -0.61
N ASN A 84 -14.17 -4.25 -1.15
CA ASN A 84 -14.96 -5.32 -0.54
C ASN A 84 -14.17 -6.15 0.46
N THR A 85 -12.93 -6.51 0.14
CA THR A 85 -12.12 -7.36 1.02
C THR A 85 -11.58 -6.57 2.21
N PHE A 86 -11.12 -5.34 1.99
CA PHE A 86 -10.58 -4.51 3.07
C PHE A 86 -11.62 -3.54 3.64
N ASN A 87 -12.83 -3.56 3.10
CA ASN A 87 -13.93 -2.74 3.57
C ASN A 87 -13.56 -1.25 3.65
N ASN A 88 -12.94 -0.74 2.61
CA ASN A 88 -12.51 0.66 2.54
C ASN A 88 -12.74 1.22 1.14
N ARG A 89 -13.50 2.30 1.04
CA ARG A 89 -13.87 2.92 -0.24
C ARG A 89 -13.15 4.23 -0.50
N GLU A 90 -12.24 4.62 0.40
CA GLU A 90 -11.51 5.88 0.26
C GLU A 90 -10.10 5.63 -0.26
N ILE A 91 -9.49 6.65 -0.84
CA ILE A 91 -8.10 6.64 -1.28
C ILE A 91 -7.38 7.87 -0.74
N PRO A 92 -6.09 7.78 -0.47
CA PRO A 92 -5.30 6.53 -0.45
C PRO A 92 -5.71 5.62 0.71
N TYR A 93 -5.55 4.34 0.52
CA TYR A 93 -5.76 3.34 1.56
C TYR A 93 -4.43 2.66 1.84
N VAL A 94 -4.04 2.58 3.12
CA VAL A 94 -2.74 2.05 3.53
C VAL A 94 -2.93 0.91 4.52
N ARG A 95 -2.26 -0.20 4.28
CA ARG A 95 -2.18 -1.32 5.22
C ARG A 95 -0.77 -1.37 5.79
N TYR A 96 -0.67 -1.45 7.10
CA TYR A 96 0.60 -1.49 7.82
C TYR A 96 0.84 -2.88 8.42
N TYR A 97 2.06 -3.38 8.28
CA TYR A 97 2.47 -4.69 8.79
C TYR A 97 3.69 -4.51 9.69
N LEU A 98 3.67 -5.15 10.84
CA LEU A 98 4.81 -5.16 11.77
C LEU A 98 5.24 -6.59 11.99
N ASN A 99 6.52 -6.87 11.77
CA ASN A 99 7.09 -8.22 11.88
C ASN A 99 6.33 -9.24 11.03
N GLY A 100 5.90 -8.82 9.84
CA GLY A 100 5.19 -9.68 8.90
C GLY A 100 3.70 -9.86 9.16
N VAL A 101 3.15 -9.19 10.18
CA VAL A 101 1.76 -9.36 10.58
C VAL A 101 0.99 -8.05 10.39
N PHE A 102 -0.22 -8.14 9.83
CA PHE A 102 -1.08 -6.98 9.70
C PHE A 102 -1.30 -6.32 11.08
N SER A 103 -1.05 -5.03 11.16
CA SER A 103 -1.13 -4.25 12.39
C SER A 103 -2.34 -3.33 12.41
N ARG A 104 -2.44 -2.45 11.44
CA ARG A 104 -3.54 -1.47 11.32
C ARG A 104 -3.57 -0.90 9.92
N ASP A 105 -4.56 -0.06 9.65
CA ASP A 105 -4.71 0.60 8.36
C ASP A 105 -5.01 2.09 8.54
N SER A 106 -5.00 2.82 7.45
CA SER A 106 -5.40 4.22 7.43
C SER A 106 -5.80 4.63 6.02
N ASN A 107 -6.43 5.79 5.92
CA ASN A 107 -6.53 6.50 4.64
C ASN A 107 -5.44 7.56 4.59
N TYR A 108 -5.75 8.80 4.22
CA TYR A 108 -4.74 9.86 4.23
C TYR A 108 -4.16 10.04 5.63
N ILE A 109 -2.86 10.19 5.72
CA ILE A 109 -2.16 10.34 6.98
C ILE A 109 -0.94 11.24 6.80
N SER A 110 -0.58 11.97 7.84
CA SER A 110 0.64 12.79 7.84
C SER A 110 1.89 11.92 7.87
N LEU A 111 3.03 12.52 7.52
CA LEU A 111 4.32 11.83 7.60
C LEU A 111 4.56 11.27 9.01
N GLU A 112 4.28 12.05 10.05
CA GLU A 112 4.49 11.61 11.43
C GLU A 112 3.61 10.42 11.79
N GLY A 113 2.34 10.46 11.36
CA GLY A 113 1.42 9.33 11.56
C GLY A 113 1.86 8.09 10.79
N PHE A 114 2.31 8.27 9.57
CA PHE A 114 2.82 7.16 8.74
C PHE A 114 4.02 6.49 9.41
N LYS A 115 4.99 7.28 9.84
CA LYS A 115 6.17 6.75 10.55
C LYS A 115 5.77 6.04 11.84
N SER A 116 4.83 6.62 12.59
CA SER A 116 4.37 6.03 13.85
C SER A 116 3.76 4.65 13.62
N ARG A 117 2.95 4.50 12.58
CA ARG A 117 2.34 3.20 12.26
C ARG A 117 3.36 2.16 11.78
N LEU A 118 4.53 2.59 11.37
CA LEU A 118 5.63 1.70 11.00
C LEU A 118 6.63 1.48 12.14
N GLY A 119 6.30 1.94 13.34
CA GLY A 119 7.07 1.61 14.54
C GLY A 119 8.08 2.66 14.99
N LEU A 120 8.06 3.83 14.38
CA LEU A 120 8.99 4.90 14.78
C LEU A 120 8.44 5.72 15.94
#